data_830d4e3e309ea8b1c9ff2b32918967b6
#
_entry.id   830d4e3e309ea8b1c9ff2b32918967b6
#
_cell.length_a   1.000
_cell.length_b   1.000
_cell.length_c   1.000
_cell.angle_alpha   90.00
_cell.angle_beta   90.00
_cell.angle_gamma   90.00
#
_symmetry.space_group_name_H-M   'P 1'
#
loop_
_entity.id
_entity.type
_entity.pdbx_description
1 polymer ?
#
loop_
_entity_poly.entity_id
_entity_poly.type
_entity_poly.pdbx_seq_one_letter_code
_entity_poly.pdbx_strand_id
1 'polypeptide(L)'
;LDARGFTANDFAMSHPAGALGKRLLLHVKHLMHTGEELPKVSPDTPMNKVLYEISNKRLGLTTIVDDNDVLLGIFTDGDLRRLIDKQQGFDVNLAVSDVMIRSPMTISEDAKAVAALEQMNEKKINQFVVVNEINQVIGVIGMHDLIQAGVN
;
A
#
# COMPACT_ATOMS: atom_id res chain seq x y z
N LEU A 1 -33.41 -3.19 -3.84
CA LEU A 1 -33.57 -2.92 -3.69
C LEU A 1 -34.25 -2.37 -3.57
N ASP A 2 -34.24 -1.95 -3.63
CA ASP A 2 -34.74 -1.37 -3.33
C ASP A 2 -35.48 -1.03 -3.52
N ALA A 3 -36.54 -1.61 -3.57
CA ALA A 3 -36.95 -0.69 -3.88
C ALA A 3 -36.93 0.56 -3.40
N ARG A 4 -37.19 1.04 -3.50
CA ARG A 4 -36.80 1.88 -3.16
C ARG A 4 -35.90 2.49 -2.86
N GLY A 5 -36.07 3.22 -2.57
CA GLY A 5 -34.78 3.58 -2.06
C GLY A 5 -33.72 2.50 -2.03
N PHE A 6 -33.95 1.41 -2.66
CA PHE A 6 -33.02 0.28 -2.67
C PHE A 6 -31.89 0.54 -3.66
N THR A 7 -30.67 0.64 -3.16
CA THR A 7 -29.51 0.91 -4.02
C THR A 7 -28.77 -0.39 -4.34
N ALA A 8 -27.88 -0.33 -5.34
CA ALA A 8 -27.02 -1.47 -5.65
C ALA A 8 -26.15 -1.84 -4.44
N ASN A 9 -25.74 -0.84 -3.67
CA ASN A 9 -24.95 -1.08 -2.46
C ASN A 9 -25.77 -1.82 -1.40
N ASP A 10 -27.03 -1.43 -1.20
CA ASP A 10 -27.91 -2.09 -0.23
C ASP A 10 -28.13 -3.54 -0.64
N PHE A 11 -28.33 -3.80 -1.91
CA PHE A 11 -28.48 -5.16 -2.41
C PHE A 11 -27.22 -5.98 -2.17
N ALA A 12 -26.06 -5.41 -2.45
CA ALA A 12 -24.76 -6.07 -2.28
C ALA A 12 -24.50 -6.45 -0.83
N MET A 13 -24.97 -5.65 0.12
CA MET A 13 -24.73 -5.88 1.54
C MET A 13 -25.67 -6.90 2.16
N SER A 14 -26.83 -7.12 1.59
CA SER A 14 -27.88 -7.92 2.23
C SER A 14 -28.24 -9.21 1.51
N HIS A 15 -27.54 -9.57 0.45
CA HIS A 15 -27.92 -10.69 -0.41
C HIS A 15 -26.76 -11.69 -0.54
N PRO A 16 -27.02 -12.98 -0.82
CA PRO A 16 -25.92 -13.92 -1.08
C PRO A 16 -24.98 -13.48 -2.20
N ALA A 17 -25.47 -12.73 -3.18
CA ALA A 17 -24.63 -12.13 -4.21
C ALA A 17 -23.90 -10.88 -3.71
N GLY A 18 -24.09 -10.52 -2.44
CA GLY A 18 -23.53 -9.30 -1.87
C GLY A 18 -22.01 -9.25 -1.89
N ALA A 19 -21.35 -10.40 -1.67
CA ALA A 19 -19.89 -10.45 -1.72
C ALA A 19 -19.36 -10.06 -3.09
N LEU A 20 -20.00 -10.55 -4.16
CA LEU A 20 -19.61 -10.20 -5.51
C LEU A 20 -19.92 -8.73 -5.82
N GLY A 21 -21.10 -8.26 -5.42
CA GLY A 21 -21.48 -6.86 -5.63
C GLY A 21 -20.55 -5.90 -4.91
N LYS A 22 -20.25 -6.21 -3.65
CA LYS A 22 -19.30 -5.41 -2.86
C LYS A 22 -17.93 -5.38 -3.52
N ARG A 23 -17.45 -6.53 -3.98
CA ARG A 23 -16.18 -6.65 -4.68
C ARG A 23 -16.12 -5.72 -5.90
N LEU A 24 -17.22 -5.62 -6.65
CA LEU A 24 -17.26 -4.80 -7.86
C LEU A 24 -17.39 -3.30 -7.57
N LEU A 25 -17.88 -2.92 -6.39
CA LEU A 25 -18.14 -1.54 -6.04
C LEU A 25 -16.99 -0.85 -5.34
N LEU A 26 -16.07 -1.61 -4.76
CA LEU A 26 -14.99 -1.02 -3.97
C LEU A 26 -13.85 -0.53 -4.85
N HIS A 27 -13.33 0.63 -4.47
CA HIS A 27 -12.14 1.22 -5.08
C HIS A 27 -11.02 1.26 -4.05
N VAL A 28 -9.80 1.44 -4.51
CA VAL A 28 -8.62 1.50 -3.65
C VAL A 28 -8.80 2.53 -2.54
N LYS A 29 -9.36 3.69 -2.86
CA LYS A 29 -9.55 4.77 -1.88
C LYS A 29 -10.44 4.38 -0.71
N HIS A 30 -11.30 3.38 -0.86
CA HIS A 30 -12.18 2.94 0.23
C HIS A 30 -11.45 2.07 1.24
N LEU A 31 -10.31 1.50 0.87
CA LEU A 31 -9.62 0.48 1.66
C LEU A 31 -8.20 0.86 2.05
N MET A 32 -7.62 1.86 1.41
CA MET A 32 -6.23 2.24 1.66
C MET A 32 -6.04 2.88 3.03
N HIS A 33 -4.86 2.71 3.59
CA HIS A 33 -4.43 3.43 4.78
C HIS A 33 -4.02 4.83 4.38
N THR A 34 -4.34 5.82 5.23
CA THR A 34 -4.09 7.24 4.94
C THR A 34 -3.61 7.97 6.18
N GLY A 35 -3.20 9.23 6.00
CA GLY A 35 -2.88 10.12 7.10
C GLY A 35 -1.75 9.61 7.96
N GLU A 36 -1.98 9.58 9.26
CA GLU A 36 -0.95 9.18 10.23
C GLU A 36 -0.58 7.71 10.17
N GLU A 37 -1.38 6.89 9.50
CA GLU A 37 -1.06 5.48 9.31
C GLU A 37 0.02 5.27 8.25
N LEU A 38 0.32 6.28 7.44
CA LEU A 38 1.28 6.15 6.34
C LEU A 38 2.71 6.21 6.83
N PRO A 39 3.51 5.19 6.51
CA PRO A 39 4.93 5.23 6.80
C PRO A 39 5.64 6.13 5.78
N LYS A 40 6.35 7.13 6.25
CA LYS A 40 7.10 8.08 5.42
C LYS A 40 8.40 8.43 6.07
N VAL A 41 9.47 8.41 5.29
CA VAL A 41 10.79 8.88 5.73
C VAL A 41 11.42 9.68 4.61
N SER A 42 12.42 10.48 4.94
CA SER A 42 13.19 11.25 3.96
C SER A 42 14.34 10.39 3.41
N PRO A 43 14.91 10.76 2.25
CA PRO A 43 15.99 9.96 1.64
C PRO A 43 17.24 9.79 2.49
N ASP A 44 17.52 10.75 3.36
CA ASP A 44 18.71 10.73 4.21
C ASP A 44 18.47 10.05 5.56
N THR A 45 17.29 9.49 5.78
CA THR A 45 16.96 8.81 7.03
C THR A 45 17.84 7.58 7.22
N PRO A 46 18.52 7.44 8.36
CA PRO A 46 19.35 6.27 8.62
C PRO A 46 18.49 5.02 8.85
N MET A 47 19.06 3.87 8.54
CA MET A 47 18.32 2.61 8.56
C MET A 47 17.70 2.26 9.92
N ASN A 48 18.34 2.62 11.03
CA ASN A 48 17.73 2.36 12.33
C ASN A 48 16.38 3.05 12.48
N LYS A 49 16.24 4.27 11.95
CA LYS A 49 14.99 5.01 11.98
C LYS A 49 13.99 4.51 10.94
N VAL A 50 14.48 4.05 9.81
CA VAL A 50 13.64 3.43 8.78
C VAL A 50 12.96 2.18 9.35
N LEU A 51 13.73 1.34 10.02
CA LEU A 51 13.20 0.12 10.63
C LEU A 51 12.19 0.44 11.73
N TYR A 52 12.44 1.50 12.49
CA TYR A 52 11.47 1.94 13.50
C TYR A 52 10.14 2.35 12.84
N GLU A 53 10.21 3.09 11.74
CA GLU A 53 8.99 3.54 11.05
C GLU A 53 8.19 2.35 10.50
N ILE A 54 8.85 1.39 9.86
CA ILE A 54 8.21 0.19 9.35
C ILE A 54 7.53 -0.57 10.48
N SER A 55 8.24 -0.76 11.60
CA SER A 55 7.74 -1.49 12.74
C SER A 55 6.56 -0.79 13.40
N ASN A 56 6.64 0.54 13.50
CA ASN A 56 5.61 1.35 14.14
C ASN A 56 4.32 1.41 13.33
N LYS A 57 4.41 1.52 12.02
CA LYS A 57 3.23 1.64 11.16
C LYS A 57 2.62 0.30 10.76
N ARG A 58 3.39 -0.77 10.83
CA ARG A 58 2.92 -2.16 10.67
C ARG A 58 2.34 -2.49 9.29
N LEU A 59 2.80 -1.80 8.26
CA LEU A 59 2.36 -2.09 6.90
C LEU A 59 3.40 -2.85 6.08
N GLY A 60 4.52 -3.23 6.71
CA GLY A 60 5.55 -4.05 6.08
C GLY A 60 6.46 -3.29 5.14
N LEU A 61 6.34 -1.97 5.10
CA LEU A 61 7.17 -1.13 4.25
C LEU A 61 7.19 0.30 4.78
N THR A 62 8.08 1.10 4.22
CA THR A 62 7.97 2.56 4.32
C THR A 62 8.15 3.18 2.94
N THR A 63 7.49 4.31 2.73
CA THR A 63 7.74 5.13 1.56
C THR A 63 8.87 6.09 1.87
N ILE A 64 9.62 6.45 0.86
CA ILE A 64 10.64 7.49 0.94
C ILE A 64 10.15 8.64 0.07
N VAL A 65 9.99 9.81 0.67
CA VAL A 65 9.39 10.97 0.02
C VAL A 65 10.30 12.19 0.15
N ASP A 66 10.11 13.15 -0.76
CA ASP A 66 10.77 14.44 -0.65
C ASP A 66 9.94 15.39 0.23
N ASP A 67 10.37 16.66 0.31
CA ASP A 67 9.71 17.65 1.16
C ASP A 67 8.27 17.96 0.73
N ASN A 68 7.90 17.59 -0.48
CA ASN A 68 6.55 17.80 -1.03
C ASN A 68 5.72 16.52 -1.05
N ASP A 69 6.13 15.47 -0.32
CA ASP A 69 5.48 14.16 -0.28
C ASP A 69 5.54 13.40 -1.62
N VAL A 70 6.40 13.82 -2.54
CA VAL A 70 6.58 13.11 -3.80
C VAL A 70 7.35 11.81 -3.55
N LEU A 71 6.82 10.72 -4.09
CA LEU A 71 7.41 9.40 -3.88
C LEU A 71 8.74 9.27 -4.61
N LEU A 72 9.79 8.93 -3.87
CA LEU A 72 11.14 8.68 -4.40
C LEU A 72 11.47 7.21 -4.43
N GLY A 73 10.93 6.43 -3.51
CA GLY A 73 11.21 5.01 -3.44
C GLY A 73 10.46 4.35 -2.29
N ILE A 74 10.68 3.06 -2.13
CA ILE A 74 10.17 2.28 -1.00
C ILE A 74 11.26 1.40 -0.44
N PHE A 75 11.08 0.99 0.80
CA PHE A 75 11.90 -0.04 1.42
C PHE A 75 10.96 -0.97 2.19
N THR A 76 11.04 -2.27 1.91
CA THR A 76 10.12 -3.27 2.47
C THR A 76 10.84 -4.23 3.39
N ASP A 77 10.07 -4.99 4.17
CA ASP A 77 10.63 -6.07 5.00
C ASP A 77 11.41 -7.08 4.16
N GLY A 78 10.94 -7.37 2.95
CA GLY A 78 11.64 -8.26 2.04
C GLY A 78 12.97 -7.69 1.58
N ASP A 79 13.01 -6.38 1.35
CA ASP A 79 14.26 -5.70 0.98
C ASP A 79 15.27 -5.77 2.14
N LEU A 80 14.80 -5.61 3.37
CA LEU A 80 15.65 -5.73 4.55
C LEU A 80 16.27 -7.13 4.63
N ARG A 81 15.45 -8.15 4.43
CA ARG A 81 15.93 -9.54 4.48
C ARG A 81 17.00 -9.78 3.42
N ARG A 82 16.76 -9.30 2.21
CA ARG A 82 17.74 -9.44 1.12
C ARG A 82 19.03 -8.69 1.42
N LEU A 83 18.92 -7.51 2.00
CA LEU A 83 20.09 -6.70 2.37
C LEU A 83 20.94 -7.44 3.41
N ILE A 84 20.31 -7.99 4.44
CA ILE A 84 21.02 -8.74 5.48
C ILE A 84 21.70 -9.98 4.90
N ASP A 85 20.98 -10.75 4.07
CA ASP A 85 21.53 -11.96 3.46
C ASP A 85 22.74 -11.65 2.58
N LYS A 86 22.65 -10.57 1.81
CA LYS A 86 23.69 -10.21 0.85
C LYS A 86 24.93 -9.65 1.51
N GLN A 87 24.78 -8.88 2.57
CA GLN A 87 25.88 -8.18 3.23
C GLN A 87 26.29 -8.78 4.57
N GLN A 88 25.62 -9.87 4.97
CA GLN A 88 25.82 -10.51 6.28
C GLN A 88 25.62 -9.53 7.42
N GLY A 89 24.62 -8.64 7.26
CA GLY A 89 24.34 -7.56 8.18
C GLY A 89 24.27 -6.25 7.43
N PHE A 90 24.05 -5.17 8.13
CA PHE A 90 24.03 -3.86 7.50
C PHE A 90 24.39 -2.78 8.51
N ASP A 91 24.85 -1.64 7.97
CA ASP A 91 25.19 -0.47 8.77
C ASP A 91 23.90 0.28 9.12
N VAL A 92 23.58 0.39 10.41
CA VAL A 92 22.37 1.08 10.87
C VAL A 92 22.40 2.58 10.55
N ASN A 93 23.55 3.13 10.23
CA ASN A 93 23.70 4.54 9.85
C ASN A 93 23.62 4.76 8.34
N LEU A 94 23.48 3.69 7.56
CA LEU A 94 23.32 3.78 6.11
C LEU A 94 22.04 4.57 5.79
N ALA A 95 22.14 5.52 4.86
CA ALA A 95 20.95 6.26 4.45
C ALA A 95 20.06 5.39 3.57
N VAL A 96 18.74 5.52 3.75
CA VAL A 96 17.78 4.67 3.01
C VAL A 96 17.87 4.92 1.50
N SER A 97 18.26 6.12 1.08
CA SER A 97 18.41 6.42 -0.35
C SER A 97 19.45 5.52 -1.04
N ASP A 98 20.40 4.96 -0.28
CA ASP A 98 21.42 4.09 -0.85
C ASP A 98 20.91 2.67 -1.12
N VAL A 99 19.80 2.28 -0.50
CA VAL A 99 19.30 0.90 -0.58
C VAL A 99 17.84 0.81 -0.99
N MET A 100 17.11 1.92 -1.06
CA MET A 100 15.68 1.91 -1.41
C MET A 100 15.45 1.41 -2.83
N ILE A 101 14.28 0.86 -3.06
CA ILE A 101 13.82 0.53 -4.41
C ILE A 101 13.32 1.82 -5.04
N ARG A 102 13.93 2.25 -6.12
CA ARG A 102 13.53 3.43 -6.87
C ARG A 102 12.42 3.05 -7.84
N SER A 103 11.55 3.99 -8.15
CA SER A 103 10.44 3.77 -9.08
C SER A 103 9.56 2.58 -8.67
N PRO A 104 9.03 2.59 -7.44
CA PRO A 104 8.18 1.49 -7.00
C PRO A 104 6.88 1.44 -7.79
N MET A 105 6.20 0.30 -7.72
CA MET A 105 4.89 0.16 -8.35
C MET A 105 3.85 0.94 -7.56
N THR A 106 3.06 1.74 -8.26
CA THR A 106 2.03 2.58 -7.67
C THR A 106 0.67 2.29 -8.29
N ILE A 107 -0.37 2.79 -7.64
CA ILE A 107 -1.73 2.65 -8.13
C ILE A 107 -2.52 3.92 -7.83
N SER A 108 -3.54 4.19 -8.63
CA SER A 108 -4.44 5.32 -8.40
C SER A 108 -5.47 4.97 -7.33
N GLU A 109 -5.87 5.95 -6.53
CA GLU A 109 -6.96 5.76 -5.57
C GLU A 109 -8.29 5.42 -6.24
N ASP A 110 -8.46 5.77 -7.49
CA ASP A 110 -9.68 5.51 -8.23
C ASP A 110 -9.70 4.14 -8.92
N ALA A 111 -8.61 3.38 -8.83
CA ALA A 111 -8.58 2.02 -9.34
C ALA A 111 -9.56 1.15 -8.55
N LYS A 112 -10.15 0.16 -9.23
CA LYS A 112 -11.02 -0.79 -8.55
C LYS A 112 -10.20 -1.71 -7.65
N ALA A 113 -10.75 -2.03 -6.48
CA ALA A 113 -10.08 -2.92 -5.53
C ALA A 113 -9.77 -4.28 -6.17
N VAL A 114 -10.71 -4.82 -6.96
CA VAL A 114 -10.50 -6.09 -7.63
C VAL A 114 -9.34 -6.02 -8.63
N ALA A 115 -9.18 -4.90 -9.31
CA ALA A 115 -8.06 -4.70 -10.23
C ALA A 115 -6.73 -4.64 -9.48
N ALA A 116 -6.73 -3.99 -8.30
CA ALA A 116 -5.54 -3.95 -7.46
C ALA A 116 -5.10 -5.36 -7.04
N LEU A 117 -6.06 -6.20 -6.62
CA LEU A 117 -5.75 -7.57 -6.22
C LEU A 117 -5.21 -8.39 -7.39
N GLU A 118 -5.82 -8.25 -8.56
CA GLU A 118 -5.35 -8.93 -9.78
C GLU A 118 -3.91 -8.54 -10.11
N GLN A 119 -3.58 -7.25 -10.01
CA GLN A 119 -2.23 -6.78 -10.26
C GLN A 119 -1.24 -7.29 -9.22
N MET A 120 -1.64 -7.34 -7.95
CA MET A 120 -0.78 -7.90 -6.90
C MET A 120 -0.43 -9.35 -7.18
N ASN A 121 -1.43 -10.15 -7.58
CA ASN A 121 -1.21 -11.55 -7.92
C ASN A 121 -0.33 -11.71 -9.15
N GLU A 122 -0.57 -10.93 -10.18
CA GLU A 122 0.17 -11.00 -11.43
C GLU A 122 1.63 -10.59 -11.25
N LYS A 123 1.87 -9.53 -10.48
CA LYS A 123 3.21 -8.98 -10.26
C LYS A 123 3.91 -9.58 -9.05
N LYS A 124 3.21 -10.43 -8.30
CA LYS A 124 3.74 -11.11 -7.10
C LYS A 124 4.20 -10.11 -6.04
N ILE A 125 3.40 -9.10 -5.82
CA ILE A 125 3.63 -8.10 -4.77
C ILE A 125 2.42 -8.08 -3.83
N ASN A 126 2.64 -7.61 -2.62
CA ASN A 126 1.61 -7.62 -1.57
C ASN A 126 1.10 -6.23 -1.22
N GLN A 127 1.71 -5.19 -1.74
CA GLN A 127 1.37 -3.81 -1.38
C GLN A 127 1.52 -2.91 -2.60
N PHE A 128 0.70 -1.87 -2.62
CA PHE A 128 0.86 -0.75 -3.54
C PHE A 128 0.96 0.54 -2.75
N VAL A 129 1.81 1.43 -3.19
CA VAL A 129 1.76 2.83 -2.77
C VAL A 129 0.72 3.52 -3.65
N VAL A 130 -0.19 4.24 -3.03
CA VAL A 130 -1.23 4.98 -3.75
C VAL A 130 -0.77 6.41 -3.90
N VAL A 131 -0.72 6.89 -5.12
CA VAL A 131 -0.25 8.25 -5.42
C VAL A 131 -1.31 9.02 -6.18
N ASN A 132 -1.23 10.35 -6.09
CA ASN A 132 -2.09 11.23 -6.87
C ASN A 132 -1.43 11.57 -8.21
N GLU A 133 -2.02 12.48 -8.95
CA GLU A 133 -1.57 12.83 -10.30
C GLU A 133 -0.18 13.47 -10.36
N ILE A 134 0.28 14.03 -9.25
CA ILE A 134 1.61 14.63 -9.16
C ILE A 134 2.59 13.76 -8.36
N ASN A 135 2.26 12.48 -8.23
CA ASN A 135 3.10 11.46 -7.61
C ASN A 135 3.34 11.67 -6.11
N GLN A 136 2.43 12.35 -5.45
CA GLN A 136 2.49 12.45 -3.99
C GLN A 136 1.86 11.22 -3.36
N VAL A 137 2.45 10.74 -2.26
CA VAL A 137 1.92 9.59 -1.53
C VAL A 137 0.67 10.00 -0.78
N ILE A 138 -0.45 9.35 -1.11
CA ILE A 138 -1.73 9.59 -0.44
C ILE A 138 -2.26 8.36 0.28
N GLY A 139 -1.68 7.20 0.04
CA GLY A 139 -2.12 5.98 0.70
C GLY A 139 -1.18 4.82 0.50
N VAL A 140 -1.46 3.76 1.23
CA VAL A 140 -0.84 2.43 1.03
C VAL A 140 -1.96 1.40 1.16
N ILE A 141 -1.99 0.44 0.25
CA ILE A 141 -2.97 -0.64 0.31
C ILE A 141 -2.23 -1.97 0.20
N GLY A 142 -2.62 -2.91 1.06
CA GLY A 142 -2.03 -4.24 1.07
C GLY A 142 -3.02 -5.31 0.66
N MET A 143 -2.51 -6.47 0.25
CA MET A 143 -3.35 -7.61 -0.11
C MET A 143 -4.26 -7.99 1.05
N HIS A 144 -3.76 -7.90 2.29
CA HIS A 144 -4.54 -8.21 3.48
C HIS A 144 -5.78 -7.30 3.59
N ASP A 145 -5.62 -6.02 3.27
CA ASP A 145 -6.75 -5.07 3.30
C ASP A 145 -7.83 -5.46 2.32
N LEU A 146 -7.42 -5.92 1.14
CA LEU A 146 -8.35 -6.34 0.10
C LEU A 146 -9.10 -7.61 0.50
N ILE A 147 -8.38 -8.60 1.01
CA ILE A 147 -8.97 -9.87 1.41
C ILE A 147 -9.93 -9.68 2.58
N GLN A 148 -9.56 -8.87 3.58
CA GLN A 148 -10.42 -8.59 4.71
C GLN A 148 -11.72 -7.90 4.30
N ALA A 149 -11.68 -7.10 3.25
CA ALA A 149 -12.85 -6.41 2.74
C ALA A 149 -13.72 -7.29 1.85
N GLY A 150 -13.34 -8.54 1.65
CA GLY A 150 -14.09 -9.47 0.82
C GLY A 150 -13.76 -9.42 -0.66
N VAL A 151 -12.65 -8.80 -1.00
CA VAL A 151 -12.16 -8.75 -2.40
C VAL A 151 -11.30 -9.99 -2.63
N ASN A 152 -11.77 -10.90 -3.49
CA ASN A 152 -10.99 -12.11 -3.79
C ASN A 152 -11.48 -12.81 -5.07
#